data_f93f5971557ea81a65713daa9abc67cc
#
_entry.id   f93f5971557ea81a65713daa9abc67cc
#
_cell.length_a   1.000
_cell.length_b   1.000
_cell.length_c   1.000
_cell.angle_alpha   90.00
_cell.angle_beta   90.00
_cell.angle_gamma   90.00
#
_symmetry.space_group_name_H-M   'P 1'
#
loop_
_entity.id
_entity.type
_entity.pdbx_description
1 polymer ?
#
loop_
_entity_poly.entity_id
_entity_poly.type
_entity_poly.pdbx_seq_one_letter_code
_entity_poly.pdbx_strand_id
1 'polypeptide(L)'
;MKQSENITAVKATRRFLTMTLVIASPIILMLVFAIVINTVNAVRTYRDIGVMPGSIVKDLEIKGDIPSWFTDEDMRSAADVLAEDANSLKFTVLDAEYDSSFQDYLEAEYPDYPDNCRMVVGFTEYNYGCEGANIGIHGREHIWAFMVREDENSPWKVAERGYI
;
A
#
# COMPACT_ATOMS: atom_id res chain seq x y z
N MET A 1 23.89 -53.07 34.43
CA MET A 1 23.92 -52.47 33.08
C MET A 1 22.72 -51.59 32.76
N LYS A 2 21.46 -52.00 32.86
CA LYS A 2 20.26 -51.22 32.50
C LYS A 2 20.11 -49.85 33.18
N GLN A 3 20.62 -49.66 34.40
CA GLN A 3 20.44 -48.40 35.13
C GLN A 3 21.38 -47.27 34.64
N SER A 4 22.54 -47.61 34.14
CA SER A 4 23.52 -46.67 33.56
C SER A 4 23.06 -46.13 32.20
N GLU A 5 22.41 -46.93 31.38
CA GLU A 5 21.86 -46.55 30.08
C GLU A 5 20.70 -45.56 30.24
N ASN A 6 19.81 -45.75 31.19
CA ASN A 6 18.70 -44.84 31.48
C ASN A 6 19.18 -43.45 31.93
N ILE A 7 20.22 -43.36 32.73
CA ILE A 7 20.77 -42.08 33.19
C ILE A 7 21.38 -41.28 32.01
N THR A 8 22.04 -42.00 31.08
CA THR A 8 22.65 -41.38 29.90
C THR A 8 21.59 -40.86 28.93
N ALA A 9 20.53 -41.64 28.70
CA ALA A 9 19.41 -41.25 27.87
C ALA A 9 18.68 -39.99 28.41
N VAL A 10 18.39 -39.95 29.71
CA VAL A 10 17.76 -38.82 30.37
C VAL A 10 18.62 -37.54 30.28
N LYS A 11 19.95 -37.67 30.42
CA LYS A 11 20.88 -36.54 30.29
C LYS A 11 20.94 -36.03 28.84
N ALA A 12 20.92 -36.94 27.85
CA ALA A 12 20.91 -36.57 26.43
C ALA A 12 19.62 -35.84 26.04
N THR A 13 18.45 -36.34 26.47
CA THR A 13 17.16 -35.72 26.23
C THR A 13 17.07 -34.33 26.87
N ARG A 14 17.58 -34.16 28.11
CA ARG A 14 17.59 -32.88 28.78
C ARG A 14 18.50 -31.85 28.10
N ARG A 15 19.68 -32.28 27.60
CA ARG A 15 20.56 -31.41 26.79
C ARG A 15 19.94 -31.02 25.48
N PHE A 16 19.28 -31.95 24.80
CA PHE A 16 18.57 -31.67 23.56
C PHE A 16 17.44 -30.65 23.75
N LEU A 17 16.59 -30.85 24.77
CA LEU A 17 15.52 -29.92 25.12
C LEU A 17 16.07 -28.53 25.48
N THR A 18 17.16 -28.45 26.23
CA THR A 18 17.78 -27.16 26.57
C THR A 18 18.34 -26.45 25.36
N MET A 19 19.01 -27.18 24.43
CA MET A 19 19.51 -26.60 23.19
C MET A 19 18.36 -26.12 22.26
N THR A 20 17.29 -26.91 22.16
CA THR A 20 16.10 -26.52 21.36
C THR A 20 15.44 -25.26 21.95
N LEU A 21 15.31 -25.16 23.27
CA LEU A 21 14.78 -23.97 23.93
C LEU A 21 15.66 -22.73 23.75
N VAL A 22 16.98 -22.88 23.79
CA VAL A 22 17.93 -21.77 23.59
C VAL A 22 17.87 -21.24 22.15
N ILE A 23 17.67 -22.11 21.16
CA ILE A 23 17.56 -21.71 19.75
C ILE A 23 16.15 -21.16 19.43
N ALA A 24 15.10 -21.79 19.97
CA ALA A 24 13.72 -21.38 19.70
C ALA A 24 13.34 -20.06 20.38
N SER A 25 13.91 -19.78 21.56
CA SER A 25 13.59 -18.57 22.33
C SER A 25 13.83 -17.25 21.57
N PRO A 26 15.00 -17.01 20.94
CA PRO A 26 15.20 -15.77 20.18
C PRO A 26 14.29 -15.67 18.95
N ILE A 27 13.96 -16.77 18.30
CA ILE A 27 13.05 -16.80 17.16
C ILE A 27 11.64 -16.42 17.61
N ILE A 28 11.16 -17.00 18.69
CA ILE A 28 9.85 -16.68 19.27
C ILE A 28 9.82 -15.21 19.70
N LEU A 29 10.89 -14.71 20.32
CA LEU A 29 10.98 -13.31 20.73
C LEU A 29 10.92 -12.36 19.53
N MET A 30 11.64 -12.67 18.45
CA MET A 30 11.58 -11.90 17.21
C MET A 30 10.17 -11.89 16.59
N LEU A 31 9.49 -13.03 16.56
CA LEU A 31 8.12 -13.13 16.07
C LEU A 31 7.14 -12.30 16.92
N VAL A 32 7.25 -12.40 18.24
CA VAL A 32 6.42 -11.59 19.14
C VAL A 32 6.69 -10.10 18.94
N PHE A 33 7.96 -9.71 18.81
CA PHE A 33 8.34 -8.32 18.57
C PHE A 33 7.79 -7.81 17.23
N ALA A 34 7.88 -8.60 16.17
CA ALA A 34 7.31 -8.26 14.86
C ALA A 34 5.79 -8.08 14.92
N ILE A 35 5.08 -8.98 15.62
CA ILE A 35 3.63 -8.87 15.83
C ILE A 35 3.28 -7.59 16.59
N VAL A 36 4.00 -7.30 17.67
CA VAL A 36 3.77 -6.08 18.48
C VAL A 36 3.99 -4.82 17.64
N ILE A 37 5.09 -4.73 16.89
CA ILE A 37 5.35 -3.58 16.02
C ILE A 37 4.24 -3.41 14.99
N ASN A 38 3.89 -4.48 14.28
CA ASN A 38 2.83 -4.42 13.26
C ASN A 38 1.49 -3.99 13.87
N THR A 39 1.15 -4.51 15.06
CA THR A 39 -0.08 -4.12 15.76
C THR A 39 -0.06 -2.65 16.17
N VAL A 40 1.05 -2.17 16.72
CA VAL A 40 1.21 -0.76 17.12
C VAL A 40 1.10 0.15 15.90
N ASN A 41 1.74 -0.20 14.78
CA ASN A 41 1.68 0.56 13.55
C ASN A 41 0.25 0.57 12.98
N ALA A 42 -0.44 -0.57 12.95
CA ALA A 42 -1.82 -0.65 12.48
C ALA A 42 -2.77 0.23 13.33
N VAL A 43 -2.64 0.18 14.67
CA VAL A 43 -3.43 1.02 15.58
C VAL A 43 -3.12 2.50 15.38
N ARG A 44 -1.85 2.85 15.18
CA ARG A 44 -1.43 4.23 14.92
C ARG A 44 -2.02 4.73 13.60
N THR A 45 -1.90 3.97 12.52
CA THR A 45 -2.48 4.29 11.22
C THR A 45 -3.98 4.48 11.31
N TYR A 46 -4.70 3.53 11.94
CA TYR A 46 -6.14 3.64 12.13
C TYR A 46 -6.53 4.91 12.91
N ARG A 47 -5.78 5.27 13.94
CA ARG A 47 -6.02 6.50 14.70
C ARG A 47 -5.78 7.76 13.87
N ASP A 48 -4.77 7.75 13.00
CA ASP A 48 -4.35 8.93 12.26
C ASP A 48 -5.20 9.18 11.00
N ILE A 49 -5.69 8.12 10.37
CA ILE A 49 -6.44 8.22 9.10
C ILE A 49 -7.83 7.54 9.11
N GLY A 50 -8.20 6.84 10.17
CA GLY A 50 -9.50 6.20 10.30
C GLY A 50 -9.69 4.90 9.49
N VAL A 51 -8.67 4.42 8.78
CA VAL A 51 -8.70 3.20 7.99
C VAL A 51 -7.56 2.26 8.36
N MET A 52 -7.78 0.96 8.18
CA MET A 52 -6.73 -0.04 8.42
C MET A 52 -5.69 -0.02 7.29
N PRO A 53 -4.41 -0.24 7.60
CA PRO A 53 -3.37 -0.37 6.60
C PRO A 53 -3.72 -1.39 5.52
N GLY A 54 -3.54 -1.02 4.26
CA GLY A 54 -3.82 -1.88 3.11
C GLY A 54 -5.30 -2.10 2.81
N SER A 55 -6.21 -1.32 3.42
CA SER A 55 -7.60 -1.30 3.03
C SER A 55 -7.83 -0.26 1.93
N ILE A 56 -8.68 -0.60 0.98
CA ILE A 56 -9.17 0.36 -0.01
C ILE A 56 -10.19 1.26 0.69
N VAL A 57 -10.02 2.58 0.56
CA VAL A 57 -11.03 3.54 1.00
C VAL A 57 -12.24 3.37 0.09
N LYS A 58 -13.36 2.97 0.65
CA LYS A 58 -14.61 2.89 -0.10
C LYS A 58 -15.11 4.31 -0.39
N ASP A 59 -15.67 4.45 -1.57
CA ASP A 59 -16.27 5.72 -2.02
C ASP A 59 -15.23 6.86 -2.14
N LEU A 60 -14.01 6.54 -2.61
CA LEU A 60 -13.05 7.57 -3.00
C LEU A 60 -13.65 8.40 -4.14
N GLU A 61 -13.70 9.71 -3.95
CA GLU A 61 -14.16 10.67 -4.97
C GLU A 61 -13.00 11.51 -5.46
N ILE A 62 -12.86 11.66 -6.78
CA ILE A 62 -11.98 12.65 -7.38
C ILE A 62 -12.73 13.97 -7.42
N LYS A 63 -12.19 14.98 -6.74
CA LYS A 63 -12.78 16.33 -6.61
C LYS A 63 -12.11 17.31 -7.57
N GLY A 64 -12.54 18.58 -7.52
CA GLY A 64 -11.92 19.68 -8.27
C GLY A 64 -12.76 20.15 -9.45
N ASP A 65 -12.16 20.98 -10.30
CA ASP A 65 -12.79 21.55 -11.48
C ASP A 65 -12.76 20.56 -12.65
N ILE A 66 -13.61 19.54 -12.54
CA ILE A 66 -13.66 18.43 -13.48
C ILE A 66 -14.26 18.93 -14.81
N PRO A 67 -13.57 18.75 -15.96
CA PRO A 67 -14.09 19.10 -17.26
C PRO A 67 -15.40 18.38 -17.60
N SER A 68 -16.30 19.06 -18.30
CA SER A 68 -17.65 18.56 -18.59
C SER A 68 -17.72 17.36 -19.53
N TRP A 69 -16.61 16.97 -20.14
CA TRP A 69 -16.53 15.74 -20.95
C TRP A 69 -16.29 14.46 -20.12
N PHE A 70 -16.00 14.60 -18.83
CA PHE A 70 -15.98 13.46 -17.92
C PHE A 70 -17.33 13.34 -17.20
N THR A 71 -17.83 12.11 -17.14
CA THR A 71 -19.05 11.79 -16.40
C THR A 71 -18.73 11.41 -14.95
N ASP A 72 -19.72 11.42 -14.07
CA ASP A 72 -19.57 10.92 -12.70
C ASP A 72 -19.13 9.45 -12.65
N GLU A 73 -19.51 8.65 -13.66
CA GLU A 73 -19.11 7.25 -13.79
C GLU A 73 -17.64 7.13 -14.19
N ASP A 74 -17.15 7.98 -15.08
CA ASP A 74 -15.73 8.08 -15.45
C ASP A 74 -14.88 8.39 -14.22
N MET A 75 -15.28 9.38 -13.43
CA MET A 75 -14.54 9.79 -12.25
C MET A 75 -14.55 8.72 -11.15
N ARG A 76 -15.67 8.02 -10.99
CA ARG A 76 -15.74 6.88 -10.05
C ARG A 76 -14.86 5.73 -10.49
N SER A 77 -14.91 5.37 -11.76
CA SER A 77 -14.07 4.30 -12.33
C SER A 77 -12.58 4.64 -12.23
N ALA A 78 -12.20 5.89 -12.47
CA ALA A 78 -10.82 6.35 -12.29
C ALA A 78 -10.37 6.29 -10.82
N ALA A 79 -11.24 6.70 -9.89
CA ALA A 79 -10.98 6.62 -8.46
C ALA A 79 -10.77 5.18 -7.98
N ASP A 80 -11.58 4.25 -8.45
CA ASP A 80 -11.45 2.82 -8.12
C ASP A 80 -10.10 2.26 -8.60
N VAL A 81 -9.73 2.57 -9.85
CA VAL A 81 -8.44 2.14 -10.42
C VAL A 81 -7.25 2.74 -9.65
N LEU A 82 -7.33 4.02 -9.31
CA LEU A 82 -6.30 4.68 -8.50
C LEU A 82 -6.14 4.04 -7.12
N ALA A 83 -7.27 3.75 -6.46
CA ALA A 83 -7.27 3.10 -5.15
C ALA A 83 -6.70 1.67 -5.20
N GLU A 84 -7.03 0.91 -6.24
CA GLU A 84 -6.50 -0.44 -6.47
C GLU A 84 -5.00 -0.42 -6.76
N ASP A 85 -4.53 0.51 -7.60
CA ASP A 85 -3.12 0.67 -7.92
C ASP A 85 -2.31 0.99 -6.66
N ALA A 86 -2.72 2.00 -5.89
CA ALA A 86 -2.08 2.36 -4.63
C ALA A 86 -2.07 1.19 -3.64
N ASN A 87 -3.18 0.47 -3.50
CA ASN A 87 -3.28 -0.67 -2.61
C ASN A 87 -2.35 -1.83 -3.02
N SER A 88 -2.13 -2.04 -4.32
CA SER A 88 -1.17 -3.03 -4.82
C SER A 88 0.25 -2.74 -4.34
N LEU A 89 0.57 -1.48 -4.14
CA LEU A 89 1.85 -0.96 -3.62
C LEU A 89 1.86 -0.78 -2.10
N LYS A 90 0.81 -1.22 -1.39
CA LYS A 90 0.66 -1.10 0.07
C LYS A 90 0.47 0.34 0.56
N PHE A 91 -0.10 1.19 -0.26
CA PHE A 91 -0.52 2.53 0.12
C PHE A 91 -2.04 2.59 0.26
N THR A 92 -2.53 3.60 0.96
CA THR A 92 -3.96 3.90 1.05
C THR A 92 -4.19 5.33 0.59
N VAL A 93 -4.98 5.52 -0.47
CA VAL A 93 -5.37 6.85 -0.95
C VAL A 93 -6.36 7.46 0.04
N LEU A 94 -6.10 8.67 0.48
CA LEU A 94 -6.93 9.39 1.46
C LEU A 94 -7.89 10.38 0.81
N ASP A 95 -7.42 11.08 -0.20
CA ASP A 95 -8.14 12.05 -1.00
C ASP A 95 -7.56 12.10 -2.40
N ALA A 96 -8.35 12.56 -3.37
CA ALA A 96 -7.94 12.70 -4.75
C ALA A 96 -8.59 13.94 -5.37
N GLU A 97 -7.85 14.65 -6.23
CA GLU A 97 -8.29 15.86 -6.89
C GLU A 97 -7.84 15.85 -8.37
N TYR A 98 -8.75 16.23 -9.26
CA TYR A 98 -8.39 16.45 -10.66
C TYR A 98 -7.48 17.68 -10.77
N ASP A 99 -6.34 17.53 -11.44
CA ASP A 99 -5.36 18.60 -11.56
C ASP A 99 -5.17 19.04 -13.01
N SER A 100 -5.79 20.16 -13.35
CA SER A 100 -5.68 20.74 -14.69
C SER A 100 -4.33 21.42 -14.99
N SER A 101 -3.47 21.63 -13.98
CA SER A 101 -2.18 22.30 -14.16
C SER A 101 -1.18 21.49 -15.00
N PHE A 102 -1.43 20.20 -15.16
CA PHE A 102 -0.61 19.29 -15.98
C PHE A 102 -1.20 18.97 -17.35
N GLN A 103 -2.20 19.70 -17.80
CA GLN A 103 -2.84 19.42 -19.09
C GLN A 103 -1.86 19.51 -20.26
N ASP A 104 -1.02 20.54 -20.29
CA ASP A 104 0.00 20.69 -21.34
C ASP A 104 1.01 19.53 -21.34
N TYR A 105 1.35 19.02 -20.16
CA TYR A 105 2.22 17.85 -20.02
C TYR A 105 1.54 16.58 -20.57
N LEU A 106 0.28 16.37 -20.22
CA LEU A 106 -0.50 15.24 -20.75
C LEU A 106 -0.58 15.25 -22.27
N GLU A 107 -0.79 16.42 -22.88
CA GLU A 107 -0.85 16.57 -24.33
C GLU A 107 0.49 16.23 -25.00
N ALA A 108 1.58 16.57 -24.37
CA ALA A 108 2.93 16.29 -24.88
C ALA A 108 3.33 14.82 -24.75
N GLU A 109 3.06 14.20 -23.59
CA GLU A 109 3.51 12.83 -23.28
C GLU A 109 2.53 11.75 -23.79
N TYR A 110 1.24 12.10 -23.89
CA TYR A 110 0.17 11.17 -24.29
C TYR A 110 -0.63 11.71 -25.49
N PRO A 111 0.03 12.11 -26.62
CA PRO A 111 -0.63 12.77 -27.75
C PRO A 111 -1.65 11.87 -28.47
N ASP A 112 -1.47 10.55 -28.37
CA ASP A 112 -2.34 9.57 -29.04
C ASP A 112 -3.70 9.37 -28.33
N TYR A 113 -3.85 9.92 -27.11
CA TYR A 113 -5.06 9.79 -26.33
C TYR A 113 -5.91 11.06 -26.44
N PRO A 114 -7.22 10.97 -26.76
CA PRO A 114 -8.14 12.10 -26.71
C PRO A 114 -8.24 12.73 -25.32
N ASP A 115 -8.68 13.99 -25.23
CA ASP A 115 -8.77 14.73 -23.96
C ASP A 115 -9.69 14.05 -22.93
N ASN A 116 -10.74 13.39 -23.35
CA ASN A 116 -11.63 12.59 -22.52
C ASN A 116 -11.11 11.17 -22.21
N CYS A 117 -9.90 10.86 -22.66
CA CYS A 117 -9.23 9.57 -22.42
C CYS A 117 -7.91 9.70 -21.67
N ARG A 118 -7.61 10.89 -21.15
CA ARG A 118 -6.42 11.17 -20.33
C ARG A 118 -6.75 12.16 -19.22
N MET A 119 -6.20 11.97 -18.03
CA MET A 119 -6.35 12.90 -16.91
C MET A 119 -5.16 12.85 -15.97
N VAL A 120 -4.96 13.93 -15.22
CA VAL A 120 -4.07 13.93 -14.05
C VAL A 120 -4.90 14.01 -12.79
N VAL A 121 -4.55 13.17 -11.83
CA VAL A 121 -5.14 13.16 -10.50
C VAL A 121 -4.04 13.37 -9.49
N GLY A 122 -4.06 14.52 -8.78
CA GLY A 122 -3.30 14.73 -7.56
C GLY A 122 -3.97 13.97 -6.43
N PHE A 123 -3.22 13.26 -5.61
CA PHE A 123 -3.81 12.53 -4.50
C PHE A 123 -2.87 12.44 -3.30
N THR A 124 -3.46 12.34 -2.14
CA THR A 124 -2.72 12.10 -0.90
C THR A 124 -2.80 10.62 -0.57
N GLU A 125 -1.66 9.98 -0.43
CA GLU A 125 -1.60 8.61 0.04
C GLU A 125 -0.94 8.50 1.41
N TYR A 126 -1.28 7.45 2.13
CA TYR A 126 -0.66 7.11 3.39
C TYR A 126 0.25 5.90 3.21
N ASN A 127 1.55 6.15 3.47
CA ASN A 127 2.57 5.11 3.52
C ASN A 127 2.69 4.57 4.95
N TYR A 128 2.47 3.29 5.14
CA TYR A 128 2.65 2.63 6.44
C TYR A 128 3.97 1.87 6.58
N GLY A 129 4.93 2.14 5.69
CA GLY A 129 6.34 1.77 5.85
C GLY A 129 6.66 0.29 5.77
N CYS A 130 5.84 -0.50 5.07
CA CYS A 130 6.01 -1.94 5.06
C CYS A 130 6.86 -2.49 3.92
N GLU A 131 7.05 -1.74 2.81
CA GLU A 131 7.84 -2.25 1.67
C GLU A 131 8.54 -1.12 0.92
N GLY A 132 9.80 -1.33 0.54
CA GLY A 132 10.59 -0.44 -0.31
C GLY A 132 11.75 0.25 0.40
N ALA A 133 12.47 1.10 -0.32
CA ALA A 133 13.69 1.78 0.12
C ALA A 133 13.48 2.78 1.30
N ASN A 134 12.25 3.07 1.66
CA ASN A 134 11.86 4.01 2.70
C ASN A 134 11.34 3.30 3.96
N ILE A 135 12.07 2.28 4.41
CA ILE A 135 11.77 1.62 5.68
C ILE A 135 11.75 2.65 6.81
N GLY A 136 10.57 2.86 7.39
CA GLY A 136 10.39 3.70 8.57
C GLY A 136 9.75 5.07 8.34
N ILE A 137 9.41 5.46 7.11
CA ILE A 137 8.65 6.67 6.86
C ILE A 137 7.15 6.30 6.87
N HIS A 138 6.50 6.54 8.00
CA HIS A 138 5.06 6.56 8.09
C HIS A 138 4.61 8.00 7.84
N GLY A 139 3.73 8.22 6.89
CA GLY A 139 3.28 9.57 6.64
C GLY A 139 2.34 9.71 5.47
N ARG A 140 1.83 10.93 5.34
CA ARG A 140 1.05 11.36 4.20
C ARG A 140 2.00 11.90 3.16
N GLU A 141 1.84 11.45 1.92
CA GLU A 141 2.58 11.93 0.78
C GLU A 141 1.60 12.40 -0.28
N HIS A 142 1.87 13.53 -0.91
CA HIS A 142 1.08 14.03 -2.03
C HIS A 142 1.81 13.70 -3.31
N ILE A 143 1.14 13.00 -4.22
CA ILE A 143 1.69 12.54 -5.49
C ILE A 143 0.67 12.70 -6.61
N TRP A 144 1.09 12.51 -7.85
CA TRP A 144 0.24 12.56 -9.03
C TRP A 144 0.19 11.21 -9.73
N ALA A 145 -0.96 10.90 -10.28
CA ALA A 145 -1.16 9.81 -11.23
C ALA A 145 -1.59 10.37 -12.57
N PHE A 146 -0.88 9.96 -13.62
CA PHE A 146 -1.30 10.16 -15.00
C PHE A 146 -2.11 8.94 -15.41
N MET A 147 -3.38 9.18 -15.74
CA MET A 147 -4.34 8.12 -16.06
C MET A 147 -4.77 8.22 -17.50
N VAL A 148 -4.83 7.08 -18.18
CA VAL A 148 -5.24 6.98 -19.58
C VAL A 148 -6.22 5.82 -19.78
N ARG A 149 -7.02 5.91 -20.85
CA ARG A 149 -7.83 4.81 -21.37
C ARG A 149 -7.82 4.83 -22.90
N GLU A 150 -7.99 3.69 -23.55
CA GLU A 150 -7.87 3.58 -25.02
C GLU A 150 -9.02 4.31 -25.74
N ASP A 151 -10.23 4.26 -25.18
CA ASP A 151 -11.43 4.96 -25.65
C ASP A 151 -12.39 5.20 -24.47
N GLU A 152 -13.52 5.88 -24.71
CA GLU A 152 -14.52 6.23 -23.71
C GLU A 152 -15.13 5.02 -22.97
N ASN A 153 -15.11 3.84 -23.58
CA ASN A 153 -15.68 2.62 -23.00
C ASN A 153 -14.60 1.71 -22.38
N SER A 154 -13.34 2.08 -22.55
CA SER A 154 -12.22 1.29 -22.02
C SER A 154 -11.94 1.62 -20.54
N PRO A 155 -11.48 0.67 -19.75
CA PRO A 155 -11.13 0.92 -18.36
C PRO A 155 -9.94 1.87 -18.26
N TRP A 156 -9.96 2.72 -17.24
CA TRP A 156 -8.81 3.55 -16.88
C TRP A 156 -7.60 2.70 -16.49
N LYS A 157 -6.42 3.25 -16.73
CA LYS A 157 -5.13 2.67 -16.30
C LYS A 157 -4.27 3.77 -15.72
N VAL A 158 -3.54 3.50 -14.67
CA VAL A 158 -2.47 4.38 -14.20
C VAL A 158 -1.28 4.15 -15.14
N ALA A 159 -0.97 5.15 -15.95
CA ALA A 159 0.16 5.10 -16.88
C ALA A 159 1.47 5.42 -16.15
N GLU A 160 1.43 6.41 -15.26
CA GLU A 160 2.57 6.86 -14.49
C GLU A 160 2.10 7.43 -13.15
N ARG A 161 2.93 7.35 -12.12
CA ARG A 161 2.75 8.03 -10.85
C ARG A 161 4.09 8.49 -10.30
N GLY A 162 4.09 9.59 -9.59
CA GLY A 162 5.32 10.13 -9.03
C GLY A 162 5.17 11.46 -8.32
N TYR A 163 6.31 11.95 -7.89
CA TYR A 163 6.48 13.26 -7.29
C TYR A 163 6.87 14.25 -8.39
N ILE A 164 6.28 15.43 -8.36
CA ILE A 164 6.63 16.54 -9.25
C ILE A 164 7.32 17.62 -8.43
#